data_c3c47f33956f53f93140230cb7491941
#
_entry.id   c3c47f33956f53f93140230cb7491941
#
_cell.length_a   1.000
_cell.length_b   1.000
_cell.length_c   1.000
_cell.angle_alpha   90.00
_cell.angle_beta   90.00
_cell.angle_gamma   90.00
#
_symmetry.space_group_name_H-M   'P 1'
#
loop_
_entity.id
_entity.type
_entity.pdbx_description
1 polymer ?
#
loop_
_entity_poly.entity_id
_entity_poly.type
_entity_poly.pdbx_seq_one_letter_code
_entity_poly.pdbx_strand_id
1 'polypeptide(L)'
;MTAAAWTAPLSTRGRYIVDADGKRFRLKSGNWDGAQGSWNGSGDINDAAAHHSGQNSHGIPLGLDRVGIASLLHDFRALGLNSIRLPFSNELIHSDVPVPDAAVAANPQLRGRTPLQVFDAVVAALTANGFAVILNNHTNTTRWCCGLDGNERWNSRQSTRQWADDWVFLARRYQDNSRVVGADLYNEVRRDVWDDPNWGLGDNHDWQAAAQEAADRIQTEANPRLLLIIEGINWTGLPVDGLPHGRPTLTPVRTLSHTLVRSGKLVYSAHFYGYTGPHHSGATGVGETSDPRYQDLTRDQLRAVLQDQAFFVSAESGQHFTAPLWISEFGIGADESGAAARAWFANLTDVLADNDTDFAYWPLVGWSTDAQGRPAGDSWAMLRYDRAGHRSGILDGNDWRTTAWHRLQTAPQRTGPVSPTPSWHQLTLDHRDFVQSLSARALGDWDGGARKAACPDGERLIGLSHTQGRGLCTDAPAAQDLHTPGSTPEVVRDERYVPAGGDWAPGYSKLQCPADHFLTGYSLRGESVSAALCMPARTSLGTTDQTLWFDRGDHRPPSDPGGDFAYGHYKGQCPSDTYAAGIAYTHRPGHRGSPDALLCRPLS
;
A
#
# COMPACT_ATOMS: atom_id res chain seq x y z
N MET A 1 -4.64 -29.72 -8.86
CA MET A 1 -3.46 -29.44 -8.03
C MET A 1 -3.97 -28.92 -6.70
N THR A 2 -3.59 -29.55 -5.60
CA THR A 2 -3.86 -29.00 -4.26
C THR A 2 -3.07 -27.69 -4.13
N ALA A 3 -3.75 -26.59 -3.77
CA ALA A 3 -3.06 -25.33 -3.46
C ALA A 3 -1.98 -25.63 -2.42
N ALA A 4 -0.76 -25.13 -2.65
CA ALA A 4 0.31 -25.28 -1.68
C ALA A 4 -0.19 -24.77 -0.31
N ALA A 5 -0.04 -25.59 0.71
CA ALA A 5 -0.45 -25.21 2.06
C ALA A 5 0.43 -24.04 2.53
N TRP A 6 -0.19 -22.98 2.97
CA TRP A 6 0.46 -21.81 3.58
C TRP A 6 -0.17 -21.52 4.94
N THR A 7 0.59 -20.92 5.83
CA THR A 7 0.18 -20.66 7.21
C THR A 7 -0.08 -19.17 7.41
N ALA A 8 -1.30 -18.80 7.81
CA ALA A 8 -1.63 -17.42 8.15
C ALA A 8 -1.01 -17.02 9.52
N PRO A 9 -0.76 -15.72 9.76
CA PRO A 9 -0.98 -14.59 8.88
C PRO A 9 0.15 -14.38 7.87
N LEU A 10 -0.14 -13.63 6.78
CA LEU A 10 0.90 -13.15 5.88
C LEU A 10 1.64 -11.95 6.48
N SER A 11 2.91 -11.82 6.13
CA SER A 11 3.76 -10.67 6.47
C SER A 11 4.73 -10.39 5.32
N THR A 12 5.58 -9.36 5.47
CA THR A 12 6.60 -9.04 4.46
C THR A 12 8.01 -9.15 5.02
N ARG A 13 8.96 -9.58 4.19
CA ARG A 13 10.40 -9.60 4.47
C ARG A 13 11.15 -9.10 3.25
N GLY A 14 11.71 -7.88 3.34
CA GLY A 14 12.27 -7.21 2.18
C GLY A 14 11.25 -7.18 1.05
N ARG A 15 11.62 -7.66 -0.13
CA ARG A 15 10.78 -7.67 -1.33
C ARG A 15 9.71 -8.77 -1.39
N TYR A 16 9.58 -9.61 -0.39
CA TYR A 16 8.73 -10.80 -0.46
C TYR A 16 7.58 -10.77 0.55
N ILE A 17 6.41 -11.19 0.11
CA ILE A 17 5.33 -11.62 1.00
C ILE A 17 5.70 -13.03 1.49
N VAL A 18 5.55 -13.26 2.79
CA VAL A 18 5.84 -14.55 3.44
C VAL A 18 4.68 -14.98 4.33
N ASP A 19 4.54 -16.28 4.51
CA ASP A 19 3.61 -16.87 5.46
C ASP A 19 4.15 -16.83 6.90
N ALA A 20 3.38 -17.35 7.87
CA ALA A 20 3.79 -17.37 9.27
C ALA A 20 5.06 -18.20 9.54
N ASP A 21 5.37 -19.16 8.67
CA ASP A 21 6.61 -19.95 8.72
C ASP A 21 7.80 -19.21 8.07
N GLY A 22 7.59 -18.00 7.57
CA GLY A 22 8.59 -17.21 6.85
C GLY A 22 8.88 -17.68 5.43
N LYS A 23 8.02 -18.53 4.86
CA LYS A 23 8.16 -19.03 3.49
C LYS A 23 7.50 -18.06 2.50
N ARG A 24 8.13 -17.88 1.33
CA ARG A 24 7.59 -17.06 0.25
C ARG A 24 6.15 -17.49 -0.10
N PHE A 25 5.22 -16.55 -0.07
CA PHE A 25 3.87 -16.68 -0.59
C PHE A 25 3.67 -15.69 -1.73
N ARG A 26 3.75 -16.17 -2.98
CA ARG A 26 3.51 -15.33 -4.15
C ARG A 26 2.01 -15.16 -4.37
N LEU A 27 1.54 -13.92 -4.39
CA LEU A 27 0.17 -13.59 -4.79
C LEU A 27 0.01 -13.82 -6.30
N LYS A 28 -0.71 -14.85 -6.67
CA LYS A 28 -1.17 -15.13 -8.03
C LYS A 28 -2.66 -14.84 -8.05
N SER A 29 -2.99 -13.58 -8.31
CA SER A 29 -4.34 -13.07 -8.09
C SER A 29 -5.05 -12.73 -9.39
N GLY A 30 -6.34 -12.55 -9.26
CA GLY A 30 -7.18 -11.86 -10.22
C GLY A 30 -8.24 -11.03 -9.50
N ASN A 31 -8.79 -10.08 -10.20
CA ASN A 31 -9.79 -9.16 -9.69
C ASN A 31 -11.18 -9.70 -9.99
N TRP A 32 -11.93 -10.09 -8.95
CA TRP A 32 -13.34 -10.41 -9.11
C TRP A 32 -14.18 -9.15 -8.90
N ASP A 33 -14.33 -8.41 -9.96
CA ASP A 33 -14.98 -7.12 -10.02
C ASP A 33 -16.51 -7.18 -9.93
N GLY A 34 -17.13 -6.01 -9.83
CA GLY A 34 -18.58 -5.83 -9.77
C GLY A 34 -19.08 -5.17 -8.48
N ALA A 35 -18.56 -5.53 -7.32
CA ALA A 35 -19.04 -4.97 -6.06
C ALA A 35 -18.61 -3.51 -5.83
N GLN A 36 -17.63 -3.01 -6.56
CA GLN A 36 -17.28 -1.59 -6.61
C GLN A 36 -18.30 -0.74 -7.38
N GLY A 37 -19.08 -1.35 -8.26
CA GLY A 37 -20.11 -0.66 -9.02
C GLY A 37 -20.21 -1.08 -10.47
N SER A 38 -21.18 -0.49 -11.14
CA SER A 38 -21.45 -0.70 -12.57
C SER A 38 -20.97 0.50 -13.38
N TRP A 39 -20.46 0.23 -14.55
CA TRP A 39 -20.07 1.28 -15.50
C TRP A 39 -21.25 2.18 -15.89
N ASN A 40 -22.46 1.63 -15.93
CA ASN A 40 -23.66 2.36 -16.30
C ASN A 40 -23.92 3.54 -15.36
N GLY A 41 -23.38 4.70 -15.69
CA GLY A 41 -23.54 5.94 -14.93
C GLY A 41 -22.26 6.44 -14.25
N SER A 42 -21.07 6.03 -14.70
CA SER A 42 -19.79 6.61 -14.25
C SER A 42 -19.70 8.11 -14.48
N GLY A 43 -20.45 8.63 -15.45
CA GLY A 43 -20.39 10.03 -15.85
C GLY A 43 -19.31 10.35 -16.89
N ASP A 44 -18.43 9.41 -17.20
CA ASP A 44 -17.51 9.57 -18.33
C ASP A 44 -18.22 9.27 -19.64
N ILE A 45 -18.68 10.32 -20.31
CA ILE A 45 -19.38 10.23 -21.60
C ILE A 45 -18.48 9.77 -22.76
N ASN A 46 -17.17 9.75 -22.52
CA ASN A 46 -16.18 9.45 -23.55
C ASN A 46 -15.60 8.04 -23.41
N ASP A 47 -16.02 7.29 -22.39
CA ASP A 47 -15.60 5.91 -22.21
C ASP A 47 -16.31 4.99 -23.19
N ALA A 48 -15.99 5.17 -24.47
CA ALA A 48 -16.48 4.31 -25.55
C ALA A 48 -15.90 2.89 -25.51
N ALA A 49 -14.83 2.71 -24.75
CA ALA A 49 -14.14 1.43 -24.58
C ALA A 49 -14.61 0.65 -23.36
N ALA A 50 -15.74 1.04 -22.76
CA ALA A 50 -16.23 0.39 -21.57
C ALA A 50 -16.47 -1.11 -21.82
N HIS A 51 -15.43 -1.88 -21.53
CA HIS A 51 -15.45 -3.34 -21.60
C HIS A 51 -16.44 -3.98 -20.63
N HIS A 52 -17.09 -3.16 -19.80
CA HIS A 52 -18.22 -3.50 -18.93
C HIS A 52 -19.55 -2.87 -19.39
N SER A 53 -19.57 -2.28 -20.60
CA SER A 53 -20.78 -1.64 -21.13
C SER A 53 -21.96 -2.61 -21.17
N GLY A 54 -23.08 -2.18 -20.62
CA GLY A 54 -24.30 -3.00 -20.52
C GLY A 54 -24.32 -4.00 -19.37
N GLN A 55 -23.26 -4.10 -18.59
CA GLN A 55 -23.24 -4.89 -17.37
C GLN A 55 -23.76 -4.05 -16.21
N ASN A 56 -24.72 -4.59 -15.46
CA ASN A 56 -25.16 -4.01 -14.19
C ASN A 56 -24.81 -4.99 -13.07
N SER A 57 -23.85 -4.64 -12.25
CA SER A 57 -23.39 -5.48 -11.15
C SER A 57 -24.29 -5.42 -9.92
N HIS A 58 -25.16 -4.43 -9.82
CA HIS A 58 -26.00 -4.18 -8.63
C HIS A 58 -25.17 -4.06 -7.32
N GLY A 59 -23.88 -3.65 -7.41
CA GLY A 59 -22.97 -3.53 -6.27
C GLY A 59 -22.54 -4.88 -5.68
N ILE A 60 -22.54 -5.95 -6.46
CA ILE A 60 -22.07 -7.28 -6.06
C ILE A 60 -21.10 -7.85 -7.10
N PRO A 61 -20.25 -8.84 -6.74
CA PRO A 61 -19.35 -9.47 -7.71
C PRO A 61 -20.10 -10.02 -8.93
N LEU A 62 -19.54 -9.81 -10.13
CA LEU A 62 -20.15 -10.19 -11.39
C LEU A 62 -20.29 -11.72 -11.57
N GLY A 63 -21.24 -12.12 -12.41
CA GLY A 63 -21.47 -13.50 -12.81
C GLY A 63 -22.41 -14.30 -11.90
N LEU A 64 -22.84 -13.73 -10.76
CA LEU A 64 -23.74 -14.43 -9.82
C LEU A 64 -25.16 -14.63 -10.37
N ASP A 65 -25.53 -13.91 -11.40
CA ASP A 65 -26.77 -14.07 -12.18
C ASP A 65 -26.72 -15.26 -13.14
N ARG A 66 -25.52 -15.73 -13.51
CA ARG A 66 -25.29 -16.69 -14.60
C ARG A 66 -24.69 -18.01 -14.16
N VAL A 67 -23.83 -17.97 -13.14
CA VAL A 67 -23.00 -19.10 -12.71
C VAL A 67 -23.02 -19.24 -11.21
N GLY A 68 -23.12 -20.48 -10.74
CA GLY A 68 -22.98 -20.78 -9.31
C GLY A 68 -21.57 -20.49 -8.80
N ILE A 69 -21.47 -19.95 -7.59
CA ILE A 69 -20.19 -19.58 -6.96
C ILE A 69 -19.19 -20.74 -7.01
N ALA A 70 -19.61 -21.99 -6.75
CA ALA A 70 -18.72 -23.14 -6.77
C ALA A 70 -18.04 -23.34 -8.13
N SER A 71 -18.76 -23.11 -9.24
CA SER A 71 -18.21 -23.21 -10.60
C SER A 71 -17.22 -22.09 -10.89
N LEU A 72 -17.53 -20.85 -10.47
CA LEU A 72 -16.60 -19.71 -10.58
C LEU A 72 -15.29 -20.01 -9.85
N LEU A 73 -15.36 -20.50 -8.61
CA LEU A 73 -14.17 -20.83 -7.82
C LEU A 73 -13.37 -22.01 -8.42
N HIS A 74 -14.06 -22.96 -9.05
CA HIS A 74 -13.39 -24.01 -9.81
C HIS A 74 -12.58 -23.42 -10.98
N ASP A 75 -13.18 -22.51 -11.74
CA ASP A 75 -12.53 -21.86 -12.87
C ASP A 75 -11.37 -20.95 -12.43
N PHE A 76 -11.49 -20.25 -11.30
CA PHE A 76 -10.38 -19.47 -10.72
C PHE A 76 -9.17 -20.36 -10.37
N ARG A 77 -9.42 -21.57 -9.86
CA ARG A 77 -8.33 -22.54 -9.64
C ARG A 77 -7.73 -23.04 -10.95
N ALA A 78 -8.55 -23.25 -11.95
CA ALA A 78 -8.08 -23.68 -13.28
C ALA A 78 -7.19 -22.61 -13.93
N LEU A 79 -7.40 -21.32 -13.62
CA LEU A 79 -6.52 -20.22 -13.99
C LEU A 79 -5.17 -20.22 -13.23
N GLY A 80 -5.01 -21.05 -12.21
CA GLY A 80 -3.80 -21.11 -11.38
C GLY A 80 -3.76 -20.09 -10.25
N LEU A 81 -4.89 -19.45 -9.92
CA LEU A 81 -4.97 -18.45 -8.87
C LEU A 81 -4.93 -19.06 -7.46
N ASN A 82 -4.30 -18.35 -6.54
CA ASN A 82 -4.28 -18.67 -5.10
C ASN A 82 -4.88 -17.54 -4.23
N SER A 83 -5.15 -16.41 -4.84
CA SER A 83 -5.66 -15.21 -4.15
C SER A 83 -6.62 -14.43 -5.06
N ILE A 84 -7.53 -13.69 -4.44
CA ILE A 84 -8.51 -12.85 -5.13
C ILE A 84 -8.46 -11.45 -4.55
N ARG A 85 -8.26 -10.46 -5.41
CA ARG A 85 -8.56 -9.07 -5.10
C ARG A 85 -10.04 -8.86 -5.31
N LEU A 86 -10.73 -8.43 -4.25
CA LEU A 86 -12.18 -8.28 -4.25
C LEU A 86 -12.54 -6.81 -4.06
N PRO A 87 -12.79 -6.08 -5.16
CA PRO A 87 -13.18 -4.68 -5.13
C PRO A 87 -14.53 -4.48 -4.42
N PHE A 88 -14.67 -3.36 -3.70
CA PHE A 88 -15.92 -2.89 -3.12
C PHE A 88 -16.00 -1.37 -3.16
N SER A 89 -17.22 -0.80 -3.06
CA SER A 89 -17.46 0.62 -2.84
C SER A 89 -17.80 0.91 -1.38
N ASN A 90 -17.50 2.12 -0.89
CA ASN A 90 -17.97 2.53 0.45
C ASN A 90 -19.50 2.48 0.54
N GLU A 91 -20.20 2.87 -0.53
CA GLU A 91 -21.68 2.82 -0.59
C GLU A 91 -22.23 1.40 -0.36
N LEU A 92 -21.54 0.35 -0.83
CA LEU A 92 -21.91 -1.05 -0.58
C LEU A 92 -22.04 -1.35 0.91
N ILE A 93 -21.16 -0.79 1.73
CA ILE A 93 -21.13 -1.03 3.19
C ILE A 93 -22.41 -0.51 3.86
N HIS A 94 -22.94 0.58 3.35
CA HIS A 94 -24.06 1.31 3.93
C HIS A 94 -25.40 1.01 3.26
N SER A 95 -25.44 0.13 2.23
CA SER A 95 -26.68 -0.19 1.51
C SER A 95 -27.53 -1.22 2.25
N ASP A 96 -28.75 -0.82 2.63
CA ASP A 96 -29.74 -1.69 3.28
C ASP A 96 -30.68 -2.35 2.27
N VAL A 97 -30.63 -1.96 0.99
CA VAL A 97 -31.56 -2.42 -0.05
C VAL A 97 -31.12 -3.79 -0.54
N PRO A 98 -31.99 -4.82 -0.46
CA PRO A 98 -31.65 -6.13 -1.01
C PRO A 98 -31.39 -6.06 -2.51
N VAL A 99 -30.40 -6.86 -2.98
CA VAL A 99 -30.15 -6.99 -4.41
C VAL A 99 -31.33 -7.62 -5.13
N PRO A 100 -31.62 -7.25 -6.40
CA PRO A 100 -32.67 -7.90 -7.18
C PRO A 100 -32.41 -9.40 -7.31
N ASP A 101 -33.45 -10.22 -7.19
CA ASP A 101 -33.36 -11.68 -7.33
C ASP A 101 -32.69 -12.11 -8.65
N ALA A 102 -32.91 -11.33 -9.71
CA ALA A 102 -32.31 -11.56 -11.02
C ALA A 102 -30.78 -11.42 -10.99
N ALA A 103 -30.23 -10.57 -10.14
CA ALA A 103 -28.77 -10.34 -10.02
C ALA A 103 -28.03 -11.54 -9.39
N VAL A 104 -28.77 -12.43 -8.72
CA VAL A 104 -28.26 -13.65 -8.08
C VAL A 104 -28.98 -14.90 -8.57
N ALA A 105 -29.50 -14.88 -9.81
CA ALA A 105 -30.38 -15.92 -10.34
C ALA A 105 -29.74 -17.32 -10.30
N ALA A 106 -28.44 -17.44 -10.55
CA ALA A 106 -27.68 -18.69 -10.47
C ALA A 106 -27.29 -19.09 -9.03
N ASN A 107 -27.61 -18.25 -8.04
CA ASN A 107 -27.23 -18.43 -6.63
C ASN A 107 -28.45 -18.12 -5.72
N PRO A 108 -29.52 -18.94 -5.76
CA PRO A 108 -30.79 -18.63 -5.09
C PRO A 108 -30.66 -18.47 -3.58
N GLN A 109 -29.62 -19.01 -2.94
CA GLN A 109 -29.31 -18.83 -1.51
C GLN A 109 -28.91 -17.39 -1.15
N LEU A 110 -28.67 -16.53 -2.15
CA LEU A 110 -28.31 -15.12 -1.97
C LEU A 110 -29.52 -14.17 -2.09
N ARG A 111 -30.70 -14.67 -2.47
CA ARG A 111 -31.91 -13.85 -2.61
C ARG A 111 -32.27 -13.15 -1.30
N GLY A 112 -32.77 -11.93 -1.41
CA GLY A 112 -33.19 -11.10 -0.28
C GLY A 112 -32.04 -10.55 0.55
N ARG A 113 -30.78 -10.74 0.13
CA ARG A 113 -29.60 -10.20 0.82
C ARG A 113 -29.23 -8.80 0.31
N THR A 114 -28.69 -7.98 1.21
CA THR A 114 -28.09 -6.70 0.83
C THR A 114 -26.73 -6.92 0.11
N PRO A 115 -26.21 -5.92 -0.60
CA PRO A 115 -24.89 -6.03 -1.25
C PRO A 115 -23.78 -6.51 -0.30
N LEU A 116 -23.68 -5.95 0.91
CA LEU A 116 -22.70 -6.38 1.91
C LEU A 116 -22.90 -7.84 2.34
N GLN A 117 -24.14 -8.31 2.49
CA GLN A 117 -24.41 -9.71 2.83
C GLN A 117 -24.07 -10.68 1.70
N VAL A 118 -24.21 -10.25 0.44
CA VAL A 118 -23.72 -11.02 -0.72
C VAL A 118 -22.20 -11.04 -0.73
N PHE A 119 -21.57 -9.90 -0.48
CA PHE A 119 -20.11 -9.80 -0.37
C PHE A 119 -19.55 -10.73 0.73
N ASP A 120 -20.19 -10.77 1.90
CA ASP A 120 -19.84 -11.71 2.99
C ASP A 120 -19.89 -13.17 2.54
N ALA A 121 -20.93 -13.54 1.81
CA ALA A 121 -21.10 -14.91 1.32
C ALA A 121 -20.01 -15.28 0.30
N VAL A 122 -19.63 -14.32 -0.55
CA VAL A 122 -18.53 -14.49 -1.50
C VAL A 122 -17.19 -14.64 -0.79
N VAL A 123 -16.88 -13.77 0.18
CA VAL A 123 -15.67 -13.87 1.02
C VAL A 123 -15.61 -15.23 1.71
N ALA A 124 -16.72 -15.66 2.32
CA ALA A 124 -16.79 -16.96 3.00
C ALA A 124 -16.55 -18.12 2.02
N ALA A 125 -17.14 -18.08 0.81
CA ALA A 125 -16.95 -19.09 -0.20
C ALA A 125 -15.50 -19.15 -0.70
N LEU A 126 -14.88 -18.02 -0.97
CA LEU A 126 -13.47 -17.92 -1.40
C LEU A 126 -12.53 -18.53 -0.35
N THR A 127 -12.67 -18.10 0.89
CA THR A 127 -11.78 -18.53 1.98
C THR A 127 -11.97 -19.99 2.36
N ALA A 128 -13.22 -20.49 2.37
CA ALA A 128 -13.53 -21.92 2.56
C ALA A 128 -12.95 -22.79 1.44
N ASN A 129 -12.78 -22.23 0.25
CA ASN A 129 -12.14 -22.88 -0.89
C ASN A 129 -10.62 -22.66 -0.95
N GLY A 130 -10.00 -22.08 0.05
CA GLY A 130 -8.54 -22.00 0.18
C GLY A 130 -7.89 -20.78 -0.46
N PHE A 131 -8.66 -19.86 -1.05
CA PHE A 131 -8.12 -18.61 -1.57
C PHE A 131 -7.75 -17.66 -0.44
N ALA A 132 -6.66 -16.92 -0.61
CA ALA A 132 -6.41 -15.70 0.13
C ALA A 132 -7.26 -14.57 -0.48
N VAL A 133 -7.88 -13.76 0.37
CA VAL A 133 -8.73 -12.64 -0.07
C VAL A 133 -8.09 -11.32 0.34
N ILE A 134 -7.97 -10.41 -0.64
CA ILE A 134 -7.55 -9.04 -0.45
C ILE A 134 -8.78 -8.16 -0.70
N LEU A 135 -9.21 -7.44 0.32
CA LEU A 135 -10.29 -6.45 0.19
C LEU A 135 -9.72 -5.20 -0.47
N ASN A 136 -10.38 -4.69 -1.51
CA ASN A 136 -9.96 -3.47 -2.18
C ASN A 136 -11.06 -2.42 -2.16
N ASN A 137 -10.80 -1.28 -1.53
CA ASN A 137 -11.67 -0.12 -1.66
C ASN A 137 -11.45 0.54 -3.01
N HIS A 138 -12.37 0.29 -3.94
CA HIS A 138 -12.20 0.68 -5.34
C HIS A 138 -12.81 2.05 -5.64
N THR A 139 -13.96 2.32 -5.02
CA THR A 139 -14.77 3.53 -5.27
C THR A 139 -15.46 3.99 -3.99
N ASN A 140 -15.85 5.26 -3.92
CA ASN A 140 -16.74 5.75 -2.87
C ASN A 140 -18.18 5.31 -3.14
N THR A 141 -18.62 5.38 -4.39
CA THR A 141 -20.01 5.08 -4.82
C THR A 141 -20.03 3.82 -5.67
N THR A 142 -21.20 3.18 -5.79
CA THR A 142 -21.41 2.00 -6.66
C THR A 142 -21.46 2.37 -8.15
N ARG A 143 -20.56 3.24 -8.56
CA ARG A 143 -20.32 3.62 -9.94
C ARG A 143 -18.95 3.14 -10.37
N TRP A 144 -18.82 2.83 -11.65
CA TRP A 144 -17.54 2.48 -12.24
C TRP A 144 -16.49 3.60 -12.01
N CYS A 145 -15.27 3.26 -11.65
CA CYS A 145 -14.15 4.21 -11.73
C CYS A 145 -13.74 4.34 -13.23
N CYS A 146 -13.03 5.19 -13.62
CA CYS A 146 -11.79 5.83 -13.46
C CYS A 146 -11.79 7.09 -14.34
N GLY A 147 -12.94 7.72 -14.50
CA GLY A 147 -13.11 9.04 -15.09
C GLY A 147 -13.16 10.14 -14.02
N LEU A 148 -13.78 11.26 -14.36
CA LEU A 148 -14.12 12.35 -13.44
C LEU A 148 -15.54 12.08 -12.89
N ASP A 149 -15.67 11.08 -12.05
CA ASP A 149 -16.94 10.47 -11.64
C ASP A 149 -17.26 10.63 -10.15
N GLY A 150 -16.39 11.32 -9.40
CA GLY A 150 -16.51 11.49 -7.96
C GLY A 150 -15.90 10.34 -7.15
N ASN A 151 -15.10 9.50 -7.79
CA ASN A 151 -14.34 8.41 -7.15
C ASN A 151 -12.82 8.59 -7.31
N GLU A 152 -12.37 9.82 -7.57
CA GLU A 152 -10.97 10.12 -7.88
C GLU A 152 -10.05 9.89 -6.68
N ARG A 153 -10.57 10.13 -5.47
CA ARG A 153 -9.82 9.98 -4.21
C ARG A 153 -10.71 9.36 -3.13
N TRP A 154 -10.08 8.81 -2.10
CA TRP A 154 -10.73 8.23 -0.91
C TRP A 154 -11.73 9.17 -0.24
N ASN A 155 -11.52 10.49 -0.39
CA ASN A 155 -12.32 11.54 0.24
C ASN A 155 -13.14 12.38 -0.75
N SER A 156 -13.35 11.92 -1.98
CA SER A 156 -14.15 12.65 -2.98
C SER A 156 -15.63 12.78 -2.58
N ARG A 157 -16.18 11.84 -1.81
CA ARG A 157 -17.59 11.81 -1.38
C ARG A 157 -17.78 11.73 0.12
N GLN A 158 -16.71 11.69 0.88
CA GLN A 158 -16.68 11.54 2.32
C GLN A 158 -15.42 12.18 2.88
N SER A 159 -15.33 12.34 4.20
CA SER A 159 -14.06 12.77 4.82
C SER A 159 -13.07 11.59 4.92
N THR A 160 -11.78 11.90 5.01
CA THR A 160 -10.73 10.90 5.29
C THR A 160 -11.07 10.07 6.53
N ARG A 161 -11.62 10.69 7.57
CA ARG A 161 -12.03 10.00 8.79
C ARG A 161 -13.14 8.97 8.54
N GLN A 162 -14.20 9.35 7.81
CA GLN A 162 -15.29 8.43 7.47
C GLN A 162 -14.81 7.25 6.64
N TRP A 163 -13.95 7.51 5.67
CA TRP A 163 -13.31 6.47 4.88
C TRP A 163 -12.47 5.50 5.74
N ALA A 164 -11.69 6.02 6.69
CA ALA A 164 -10.93 5.19 7.61
C ALA A 164 -11.83 4.43 8.61
N ASP A 165 -12.98 5.01 9.01
CA ASP A 165 -13.99 4.33 9.83
C ASP A 165 -14.58 3.11 9.09
N ASP A 166 -14.87 3.24 7.79
CA ASP A 166 -15.32 2.12 6.95
C ASP A 166 -14.27 1.01 6.88
N TRP A 167 -13.01 1.35 6.75
CA TRP A 167 -11.93 0.37 6.79
C TRP A 167 -11.82 -0.35 8.14
N VAL A 168 -11.92 0.37 9.24
CA VAL A 168 -11.94 -0.23 10.60
C VAL A 168 -13.13 -1.17 10.74
N PHE A 169 -14.30 -0.77 10.24
CA PHE A 169 -15.49 -1.62 10.24
C PHE A 169 -15.27 -2.94 9.47
N LEU A 170 -14.80 -2.88 8.22
CA LEU A 170 -14.58 -4.07 7.41
C LEU A 170 -13.44 -4.95 7.95
N ALA A 171 -12.34 -4.36 8.39
CA ALA A 171 -11.22 -5.10 8.96
C ALA A 171 -11.63 -5.84 10.24
N ARG A 172 -12.48 -5.24 11.07
CA ARG A 172 -13.06 -5.87 12.26
C ARG A 172 -14.07 -6.96 11.90
N ARG A 173 -14.89 -6.74 10.85
CA ARG A 173 -15.87 -7.71 10.37
C ARG A 173 -15.25 -9.06 9.98
N TYR A 174 -14.08 -9.02 9.37
CA TYR A 174 -13.37 -10.23 8.91
C TYR A 174 -12.18 -10.63 9.79
N GLN A 175 -12.04 -10.06 10.98
CA GLN A 175 -10.87 -10.32 11.85
C GLN A 175 -10.66 -11.79 12.21
N ASP A 176 -11.73 -12.58 12.30
CA ASP A 176 -11.65 -13.99 12.65
C ASP A 176 -11.41 -14.91 11.43
N ASN A 177 -11.43 -14.35 10.22
CA ASN A 177 -11.14 -15.07 9.00
C ASN A 177 -9.66 -14.88 8.60
N SER A 178 -8.82 -15.83 8.97
CA SER A 178 -7.37 -15.76 8.74
C SER A 178 -6.97 -15.76 7.25
N ARG A 179 -7.90 -16.07 6.33
CA ARG A 179 -7.66 -16.04 4.88
C ARG A 179 -8.07 -14.72 4.23
N VAL A 180 -8.69 -13.80 4.95
CA VAL A 180 -8.74 -12.39 4.57
C VAL A 180 -7.40 -11.80 5.00
N VAL A 181 -6.51 -11.58 4.04
CA VAL A 181 -5.09 -11.38 4.29
C VAL A 181 -4.61 -9.95 4.07
N GLY A 182 -5.40 -9.12 3.39
CA GLY A 182 -4.96 -7.76 3.04
C GLY A 182 -6.09 -6.77 2.89
N ALA A 183 -5.76 -5.52 3.14
CA ALA A 183 -6.53 -4.31 2.87
C ALA A 183 -5.78 -3.47 1.84
N ASP A 184 -6.34 -3.37 0.64
CA ASP A 184 -5.86 -2.53 -0.46
C ASP A 184 -6.65 -1.23 -0.42
N LEU A 185 -5.97 -0.18 0.06
CA LEU A 185 -6.62 0.94 0.74
C LEU A 185 -7.49 1.81 -0.14
N TYR A 186 -7.04 2.16 -1.36
CA TYR A 186 -7.86 2.88 -2.34
C TYR A 186 -7.29 2.72 -3.75
N ASN A 187 -8.21 2.54 -4.71
CA ASN A 187 -7.90 2.30 -6.11
C ASN A 187 -7.60 3.59 -6.86
N GLU A 188 -6.49 3.61 -7.59
CA GLU A 188 -6.16 4.61 -8.61
C GLU A 188 -6.41 6.06 -8.18
N VAL A 189 -5.78 6.47 -7.05
CA VAL A 189 -5.82 7.85 -6.58
C VAL A 189 -5.31 8.78 -7.68
N ARG A 190 -6.14 9.76 -8.07
CA ARG A 190 -5.89 10.61 -9.23
C ARG A 190 -6.45 12.01 -9.04
N ARG A 191 -6.08 12.88 -9.97
CA ARG A 191 -6.64 14.23 -10.10
C ARG A 191 -8.16 14.19 -10.18
N ASP A 192 -8.83 15.10 -9.48
CA ASP A 192 -10.22 15.47 -9.77
C ASP A 192 -10.28 16.64 -10.75
N VAL A 193 -11.46 17.25 -10.90
CA VAL A 193 -11.67 18.39 -11.82
C VAL A 193 -10.78 19.59 -11.47
N TRP A 194 -10.49 19.78 -10.17
CA TRP A 194 -9.85 21.00 -9.65
C TRP A 194 -8.42 20.80 -9.19
N ASP A 195 -8.16 19.69 -8.47
CA ASP A 195 -6.95 19.52 -7.70
C ASP A 195 -6.28 18.16 -7.91
N ASP A 196 -4.96 18.16 -7.77
CA ASP A 196 -4.14 16.97 -7.76
C ASP A 196 -4.06 16.35 -6.35
N PRO A 197 -4.00 15.02 -6.23
CA PRO A 197 -3.49 14.39 -5.03
C PRO A 197 -2.00 14.69 -4.88
N ASN A 198 -1.53 14.68 -3.63
CA ASN A 198 -0.11 14.89 -3.35
C ASN A 198 0.42 13.81 -2.39
N TRP A 199 1.73 13.91 -2.09
CA TRP A 199 2.44 12.95 -1.28
C TRP A 199 3.34 13.67 -0.27
N GLY A 200 2.87 13.75 0.98
CA GLY A 200 3.65 14.28 2.10
C GLY A 200 3.52 15.79 2.34
N LEU A 201 2.50 16.49 1.77
CA LEU A 201 2.26 17.90 2.04
C LEU A 201 1.44 18.14 3.31
N GLY A 202 0.75 17.13 3.84
CA GLY A 202 -0.02 17.22 5.10
C GLY A 202 -1.36 17.92 4.98
N ASP A 203 -1.89 18.07 3.77
CA ASP A 203 -3.22 18.63 3.49
C ASP A 203 -4.29 17.55 3.23
N ASN A 204 -5.50 17.95 2.86
CA ASN A 204 -6.60 17.02 2.57
C ASN A 204 -6.40 16.17 1.30
N HIS A 205 -5.39 16.45 0.50
CA HIS A 205 -5.06 15.74 -0.74
C HIS A 205 -3.81 14.86 -0.58
N ASP A 206 -3.25 14.80 0.63
CA ASP A 206 -2.06 14.01 0.95
C ASP A 206 -2.40 12.52 1.07
N TRP A 207 -2.17 11.80 -0.02
CA TRP A 207 -2.42 10.36 -0.08
C TRP A 207 -1.49 9.57 0.85
N GLN A 208 -0.23 9.98 0.98
CA GLN A 208 0.70 9.32 1.90
C GLN A 208 0.19 9.37 3.34
N ALA A 209 -0.20 10.55 3.81
CA ALA A 209 -0.69 10.73 5.18
C ALA A 209 -2.02 10.00 5.42
N ALA A 210 -2.95 10.07 4.46
CA ALA A 210 -4.25 9.40 4.58
C ALA A 210 -4.11 7.87 4.61
N ALA A 211 -3.26 7.31 3.73
CA ALA A 211 -3.00 5.88 3.70
C ALA A 211 -2.32 5.40 5.00
N GLN A 212 -1.34 6.17 5.51
CA GLN A 212 -0.70 5.88 6.79
C GLN A 212 -1.72 5.88 7.95
N GLU A 213 -2.63 6.88 8.00
CA GLU A 213 -3.67 6.96 9.03
C GLU A 213 -4.62 5.76 9.00
N ALA A 214 -5.15 5.44 7.83
CA ALA A 214 -6.06 4.31 7.70
C ALA A 214 -5.37 2.99 8.07
N ALA A 215 -4.12 2.80 7.61
CA ALA A 215 -3.33 1.63 7.93
C ALA A 215 -3.08 1.48 9.44
N ASP A 216 -2.66 2.54 10.11
CA ASP A 216 -2.46 2.56 11.55
C ASP A 216 -3.76 2.22 12.30
N ARG A 217 -4.88 2.79 11.88
CA ARG A 217 -6.18 2.53 12.48
C ARG A 217 -6.66 1.09 12.28
N ILE A 218 -6.50 0.54 11.07
CA ILE A 218 -6.82 -0.87 10.80
C ILE A 218 -6.06 -1.77 11.77
N GLN A 219 -4.76 -1.55 11.91
CA GLN A 219 -3.90 -2.42 12.73
C GLN A 219 -4.13 -2.27 14.24
N THR A 220 -4.50 -1.09 14.69
CA THR A 220 -4.62 -0.80 16.12
C THR A 220 -6.04 -0.95 16.65
N GLU A 221 -7.04 -0.69 15.82
CA GLU A 221 -8.44 -0.69 16.22
C GLU A 221 -9.17 -1.95 15.77
N ALA A 222 -8.68 -2.67 14.74
CA ALA A 222 -9.43 -3.76 14.13
C ALA A 222 -8.61 -5.05 13.95
N ASN A 223 -7.70 -5.12 12.96
CA ASN A 223 -7.02 -6.36 12.60
C ASN A 223 -5.52 -6.15 12.29
N PRO A 224 -4.62 -6.39 13.26
CA PRO A 224 -3.18 -6.21 13.08
C PRO A 224 -2.53 -7.26 12.16
N ARG A 225 -3.27 -8.24 11.69
CA ARG A 225 -2.74 -9.34 10.85
C ARG A 225 -2.77 -9.04 9.37
N LEU A 226 -3.55 -8.03 8.94
CA LEU A 226 -3.69 -7.69 7.53
C LEU A 226 -2.40 -7.10 6.95
N LEU A 227 -2.08 -7.50 5.74
CA LEU A 227 -1.20 -6.74 4.87
C LEU A 227 -1.89 -5.42 4.52
N LEU A 228 -1.14 -4.35 4.51
CA LEU A 228 -1.62 -3.03 4.14
C LEU A 228 -1.03 -2.67 2.79
N ILE A 229 -1.90 -2.59 1.80
CA ILE A 229 -1.53 -2.43 0.41
C ILE A 229 -1.82 -1.00 0.00
N ILE A 230 -0.79 -0.31 -0.46
CA ILE A 230 -0.86 1.11 -0.80
C ILE A 230 -0.45 1.28 -2.26
N GLU A 231 -1.40 1.71 -3.06
CA GLU A 231 -1.16 2.08 -4.44
C GLU A 231 -0.51 3.47 -4.51
N GLY A 232 0.32 3.70 -5.51
CA GLY A 232 0.86 5.02 -5.82
C GLY A 232 -0.21 5.96 -6.39
N ILE A 233 0.22 7.16 -6.81
CA ILE A 233 -0.66 8.11 -7.47
C ILE A 233 -0.79 7.75 -8.96
N ASN A 234 -2.02 7.52 -9.41
CA ASN A 234 -2.29 7.06 -10.76
C ASN A 234 -1.99 8.14 -11.81
N TRP A 235 -2.50 9.37 -11.62
CA TRP A 235 -2.12 10.49 -12.47
C TRP A 235 -2.38 11.86 -11.81
N THR A 236 -1.60 12.86 -12.24
CA THR A 236 -1.67 14.25 -11.82
C THR A 236 -1.57 15.17 -13.03
N GLY A 237 -2.00 16.40 -12.86
CA GLY A 237 -2.00 17.40 -13.92
C GLY A 237 -3.10 17.17 -14.96
N LEU A 238 -3.17 18.06 -15.93
CA LEU A 238 -4.08 17.92 -17.07
C LEU A 238 -3.34 17.19 -18.20
N PRO A 239 -3.88 16.06 -18.72
CA PRO A 239 -3.21 15.28 -19.76
C PRO A 239 -3.34 15.96 -21.14
N VAL A 240 -2.73 17.12 -21.26
CA VAL A 240 -2.72 17.96 -22.48
C VAL A 240 -1.28 18.33 -22.79
N ASP A 241 -0.87 18.17 -24.05
CA ASP A 241 0.47 18.54 -24.50
C ASP A 241 0.83 19.98 -24.09
N GLY A 242 2.03 20.15 -23.53
CA GLY A 242 2.54 21.43 -23.07
C GLY A 242 2.11 21.85 -21.66
N LEU A 243 1.23 21.10 -20.99
CA LEU A 243 0.90 21.29 -19.57
C LEU A 243 1.60 20.26 -18.69
N PRO A 244 1.96 20.60 -17.43
CA PRO A 244 2.49 19.63 -16.50
C PRO A 244 1.46 18.54 -16.22
N HIS A 245 1.83 17.29 -16.47
CA HIS A 245 1.02 16.10 -16.18
C HIS A 245 1.91 14.87 -16.13
N GLY A 246 1.40 13.79 -15.59
CA GLY A 246 2.10 12.51 -15.56
C GLY A 246 1.46 11.49 -14.65
N ARG A 247 2.03 10.29 -14.69
CA ARG A 247 1.68 9.18 -13.82
C ARG A 247 2.85 8.92 -12.84
N PRO A 248 2.84 9.55 -11.65
CA PRO A 248 3.93 9.39 -10.68
C PRO A 248 4.10 7.95 -10.23
N THR A 249 3.00 7.20 -10.19
CA THR A 249 2.97 5.81 -9.73
C THR A 249 3.59 5.70 -8.33
N LEU A 250 4.69 5.00 -8.15
CA LEU A 250 5.36 4.87 -6.85
C LEU A 250 6.61 5.77 -6.71
N THR A 251 6.95 6.60 -7.70
CA THR A 251 8.16 7.44 -7.63
C THR A 251 8.23 8.32 -6.38
N PRO A 252 7.11 8.86 -5.82
CA PRO A 252 7.17 9.66 -4.60
C PRO A 252 7.66 8.88 -3.36
N VAL A 253 7.53 7.54 -3.36
CA VAL A 253 7.99 6.68 -2.28
C VAL A 253 9.51 6.74 -2.08
N ARG A 254 10.28 7.08 -3.12
CA ARG A 254 11.73 7.30 -3.02
C ARG A 254 12.08 8.39 -2.01
N THR A 255 11.24 9.39 -1.87
CA THR A 255 11.45 10.51 -0.94
C THR A 255 10.81 10.25 0.43
N LEU A 256 9.60 9.71 0.45
CA LEU A 256 8.84 9.48 1.68
C LEU A 256 8.08 8.16 1.59
N SER A 257 8.47 7.19 2.40
CA SER A 257 7.77 5.90 2.51
C SER A 257 6.76 5.88 3.67
N HIS A 258 6.08 4.76 3.83
CA HIS A 258 5.17 4.52 4.95
C HIS A 258 5.88 3.76 6.07
N THR A 259 5.56 4.11 7.30
CA THR A 259 5.98 3.38 8.50
C THR A 259 4.74 2.88 9.21
N LEU A 260 4.48 1.59 9.14
CA LEU A 260 3.28 1.00 9.72
C LEU A 260 3.53 0.56 11.16
N VAL A 261 2.46 0.52 11.96
CA VAL A 261 2.50 0.18 13.40
C VAL A 261 3.16 -1.18 13.64
N ARG A 262 2.91 -2.14 12.76
CA ARG A 262 3.62 -3.42 12.74
C ARG A 262 4.53 -3.48 11.54
N SER A 263 5.82 -3.59 11.77
CA SER A 263 6.77 -3.87 10.70
C SER A 263 6.39 -5.17 9.96
N GLY A 264 6.76 -5.26 8.69
CA GLY A 264 6.47 -6.44 7.89
C GLY A 264 5.01 -6.59 7.45
N LYS A 265 4.27 -5.48 7.28
CA LYS A 265 2.88 -5.48 6.77
C LYS A 265 2.66 -4.64 5.51
N LEU A 266 3.61 -3.83 5.12
CA LEU A 266 3.50 -2.95 3.97
C LEU A 266 3.72 -3.72 2.66
N VAL A 267 2.82 -3.52 1.70
CA VAL A 267 2.96 -3.90 0.30
C VAL A 267 2.66 -2.67 -0.55
N TYR A 268 3.52 -2.34 -1.50
CA TYR A 268 3.21 -1.31 -2.48
C TYR A 268 2.55 -1.93 -3.71
N SER A 269 1.67 -1.16 -4.35
CA SER A 269 0.91 -1.63 -5.49
C SER A 269 0.93 -0.61 -6.64
N ALA A 270 0.83 -1.11 -7.86
CA ALA A 270 0.77 -0.29 -9.08
C ALA A 270 -0.04 -1.00 -10.16
N HIS A 271 -0.60 -0.21 -11.08
CA HIS A 271 -1.37 -0.66 -12.23
C HIS A 271 -0.65 -0.32 -13.54
N PHE A 272 -0.66 -1.24 -14.48
CA PHE A 272 -0.10 -1.02 -15.81
C PHE A 272 -1.01 -1.57 -16.90
N TYR A 273 -1.41 -0.70 -17.82
CA TYR A 273 -2.23 -1.01 -18.98
C TYR A 273 -1.55 -0.53 -20.26
N GLY A 274 -1.71 -1.26 -21.36
CA GLY A 274 -1.05 -0.93 -22.62
C GLY A 274 -1.42 0.43 -23.19
N TYR A 275 -2.67 0.86 -22.98
CA TYR A 275 -3.22 2.12 -23.50
C TYR A 275 -2.85 3.36 -22.65
N THR A 276 -2.23 3.18 -21.49
CA THR A 276 -1.69 4.26 -20.65
C THR A 276 -0.18 4.34 -20.79
N GLY A 277 0.43 5.41 -20.24
CA GLY A 277 1.89 5.59 -20.24
C GLY A 277 2.32 6.59 -19.18
N PRO A 278 3.63 6.85 -19.03
CA PRO A 278 4.17 7.75 -18.02
C PRO A 278 3.55 9.16 -18.03
N HIS A 279 3.15 9.64 -19.22
CA HIS A 279 2.53 10.94 -19.43
C HIS A 279 1.19 10.83 -20.18
N HIS A 280 0.74 9.63 -20.50
CA HIS A 280 -0.52 9.35 -21.17
C HIS A 280 -1.53 8.80 -20.16
N SER A 281 -2.65 9.52 -19.93
CA SER A 281 -3.64 9.13 -18.92
C SER A 281 -4.42 7.87 -19.31
N GLY A 282 -4.69 7.70 -20.60
CA GLY A 282 -5.58 6.69 -21.16
C GLY A 282 -7.05 7.10 -21.15
N ALA A 283 -7.38 8.31 -20.69
CA ALA A 283 -8.75 8.82 -20.67
C ALA A 283 -9.09 9.43 -22.02
N THR A 284 -9.97 8.82 -22.79
CA THR A 284 -10.43 9.34 -24.08
C THR A 284 -11.29 10.59 -23.89
N GLY A 285 -10.99 11.67 -24.62
CA GLY A 285 -11.81 12.89 -24.67
C GLY A 285 -11.53 13.94 -23.58
N VAL A 286 -10.56 13.73 -22.69
CA VAL A 286 -10.16 14.71 -21.67
C VAL A 286 -8.75 15.23 -21.96
N GLY A 287 -8.44 15.52 -23.23
CA GLY A 287 -7.14 16.06 -23.61
C GLY A 287 -6.02 15.03 -23.54
N GLU A 288 -6.09 14.01 -24.36
CA GLU A 288 -4.99 13.07 -24.50
C GLU A 288 -3.73 13.75 -25.06
N THR A 289 -2.57 13.23 -24.68
CA THR A 289 -1.28 13.72 -25.11
C THR A 289 -0.77 12.96 -26.33
N SER A 290 0.22 13.53 -27.03
CA SER A 290 0.98 12.82 -28.05
C SER A 290 2.07 11.90 -27.48
N ASP A 291 2.19 11.82 -26.14
CA ASP A 291 3.20 11.02 -25.46
C ASP A 291 3.00 9.51 -25.71
N PRO A 292 4.08 8.73 -25.73
CA PRO A 292 4.00 7.30 -25.94
C PRO A 292 3.20 6.59 -24.85
N ARG A 293 2.35 5.65 -25.27
CA ARG A 293 1.70 4.68 -24.39
C ARG A 293 2.65 3.53 -24.11
N TYR A 294 2.40 2.76 -23.06
CA TYR A 294 3.26 1.59 -22.74
C TYR A 294 3.34 0.59 -23.90
N GLN A 295 2.26 0.40 -24.67
CA GLN A 295 2.26 -0.48 -25.83
C GLN A 295 3.10 0.03 -27.02
N ASP A 296 3.44 1.32 -27.03
CA ASP A 296 4.24 1.95 -28.07
C ASP A 296 5.75 1.85 -27.77
N LEU A 297 6.12 1.39 -26.56
CA LEU A 297 7.50 1.26 -26.12
C LEU A 297 8.10 -0.06 -26.58
N THR A 298 9.38 -0.04 -26.92
CA THR A 298 10.17 -1.28 -27.07
C THR A 298 10.26 -2.02 -25.73
N ARG A 299 10.63 -3.31 -25.79
CA ARG A 299 10.79 -4.13 -24.57
C ARG A 299 11.74 -3.49 -23.55
N ASP A 300 12.88 -2.97 -23.99
CA ASP A 300 13.88 -2.40 -23.11
C ASP A 300 13.42 -1.06 -22.52
N GLN A 301 12.76 -0.23 -23.33
CA GLN A 301 12.14 1.02 -22.85
C GLN A 301 11.05 0.74 -21.83
N LEU A 302 10.16 -0.23 -22.08
CA LEU A 302 9.13 -0.63 -21.13
C LEU A 302 9.74 -1.09 -19.81
N ARG A 303 10.75 -1.98 -19.86
CA ARG A 303 11.44 -2.43 -18.64
C ARG A 303 12.05 -1.28 -17.86
N ALA A 304 12.73 -0.35 -18.52
CA ALA A 304 13.33 0.81 -17.87
C ALA A 304 12.29 1.70 -17.19
N VAL A 305 11.20 1.98 -17.87
CA VAL A 305 10.10 2.80 -17.33
C VAL A 305 9.41 2.10 -16.16
N LEU A 306 9.10 0.81 -16.26
CA LEU A 306 8.51 0.04 -15.16
C LEU A 306 9.43 0.01 -13.94
N GLN A 307 10.76 -0.17 -14.17
CA GLN A 307 11.76 -0.15 -13.10
C GLN A 307 11.75 1.20 -12.37
N ASP A 308 11.74 2.30 -13.11
CA ASP A 308 11.76 3.65 -12.53
C ASP A 308 10.45 4.01 -11.81
N GLN A 309 9.30 3.60 -12.36
CA GLN A 309 8.00 3.96 -11.81
C GLN A 309 7.55 3.11 -10.62
N ALA A 310 7.92 1.81 -10.55
CA ALA A 310 7.39 0.93 -9.52
C ALA A 310 8.35 -0.17 -9.06
N PHE A 311 9.06 -0.85 -9.97
CA PHE A 311 9.80 -2.07 -9.62
C PHE A 311 11.01 -1.80 -8.70
N PHE A 312 11.47 -0.55 -8.62
CA PHE A 312 12.57 -0.16 -7.73
C PHE A 312 12.26 -0.51 -6.26
N VAL A 313 11.01 -0.41 -5.81
CA VAL A 313 10.66 -0.71 -4.40
C VAL A 313 10.98 -2.14 -3.99
N SER A 314 10.96 -3.08 -4.95
CA SER A 314 11.30 -4.48 -4.71
C SER A 314 12.69 -4.88 -5.23
N ALA A 315 13.26 -4.13 -6.16
CA ALA A 315 14.57 -4.43 -6.74
C ALA A 315 15.73 -3.87 -5.89
N GLU A 316 15.53 -2.71 -5.28
CA GLU A 316 16.53 -2.06 -4.42
C GLU A 316 16.33 -2.54 -2.98
N SER A 317 17.25 -3.37 -2.50
CA SER A 317 17.17 -3.96 -1.17
C SER A 317 17.74 -3.06 -0.08
N GLY A 318 17.20 -3.16 1.15
CA GLY A 318 17.74 -2.46 2.32
C GLY A 318 17.48 -0.95 2.33
N GLN A 319 16.57 -0.45 1.50
CA GLN A 319 16.16 0.95 1.46
C GLN A 319 14.97 1.18 2.39
N HIS A 320 14.71 2.44 2.79
CA HIS A 320 13.53 2.78 3.61
C HIS A 320 12.19 2.46 2.93
N PHE A 321 12.20 2.33 1.60
CA PHE A 321 11.03 2.00 0.80
C PHE A 321 10.98 0.53 0.37
N THR A 322 11.98 -0.29 0.71
CA THR A 322 12.02 -1.69 0.26
C THR A 322 10.82 -2.47 0.80
N ALA A 323 9.97 -2.92 -0.10
CA ALA A 323 8.78 -3.69 0.21
C ALA A 323 8.41 -4.61 -0.97
N PRO A 324 7.53 -5.58 -0.77
CA PRO A 324 6.95 -6.31 -1.89
C PRO A 324 6.19 -5.34 -2.82
N LEU A 325 6.32 -5.59 -4.12
CA LEU A 325 5.52 -4.95 -5.16
C LEU A 325 4.45 -5.91 -5.64
N TRP A 326 3.20 -5.46 -5.63
CA TRP A 326 2.08 -6.16 -6.22
C TRP A 326 1.54 -5.38 -7.42
N ILE A 327 1.62 -5.94 -8.62
CA ILE A 327 0.93 -5.36 -9.76
C ILE A 327 -0.53 -5.81 -9.66
N SER A 328 -1.32 -5.01 -8.95
CA SER A 328 -2.69 -5.35 -8.55
C SER A 328 -3.70 -5.22 -9.67
N GLU A 329 -3.32 -4.55 -10.77
CA GLU A 329 -4.07 -4.58 -12.01
C GLU A 329 -3.15 -4.55 -13.24
N PHE A 330 -3.45 -5.41 -14.18
CA PHE A 330 -3.05 -5.38 -15.57
C PHE A 330 -4.02 -6.23 -16.37
N GLY A 331 -4.22 -5.90 -17.61
CA GLY A 331 -5.13 -6.66 -18.47
C GLY A 331 -5.14 -6.11 -19.88
N ILE A 332 -5.79 -6.85 -20.78
CA ILE A 332 -5.97 -6.50 -22.18
C ILE A 332 -7.15 -7.26 -22.77
N GLY A 333 -7.86 -6.66 -23.73
CA GLY A 333 -8.96 -7.31 -24.42
C GLY A 333 -8.51 -8.45 -25.34
N ALA A 334 -9.28 -9.53 -25.38
CA ALA A 334 -9.05 -10.63 -26.31
C ALA A 334 -9.20 -10.21 -27.79
N ASP A 335 -9.95 -9.15 -28.05
CA ASP A 335 -10.13 -8.53 -29.36
C ASP A 335 -8.98 -7.57 -29.74
N GLU A 336 -8.21 -7.10 -28.78
CA GLU A 336 -7.02 -6.28 -28.99
C GLU A 336 -5.82 -7.13 -29.44
N SER A 337 -5.94 -7.77 -30.59
CA SER A 337 -4.95 -8.76 -31.06
C SER A 337 -3.87 -8.19 -31.97
N GLY A 338 -3.73 -6.88 -32.09
CA GLY A 338 -2.68 -6.20 -32.85
C GLY A 338 -1.26 -6.52 -32.35
N ALA A 339 -0.25 -6.33 -33.20
CA ALA A 339 1.14 -6.69 -32.86
C ALA A 339 1.65 -5.96 -31.62
N ALA A 340 1.38 -4.66 -31.49
CA ALA A 340 1.79 -3.84 -30.35
C ALA A 340 1.14 -4.31 -29.05
N ALA A 341 -0.17 -4.57 -29.05
CA ALA A 341 -0.91 -5.07 -27.91
C ALA A 341 -0.41 -6.45 -27.44
N ARG A 342 -0.18 -7.37 -28.37
CA ARG A 342 0.41 -8.69 -28.07
C ARG A 342 1.82 -8.58 -27.52
N ALA A 343 2.66 -7.71 -28.10
CA ALA A 343 4.02 -7.49 -27.63
C ALA A 343 4.05 -6.91 -26.23
N TRP A 344 3.20 -5.91 -25.97
CA TRP A 344 3.08 -5.32 -24.64
C TRP A 344 2.68 -6.34 -23.57
N PHE A 345 1.62 -7.12 -23.83
CA PHE A 345 1.15 -8.13 -22.87
C PHE A 345 2.22 -9.19 -22.59
N ALA A 346 2.90 -9.66 -23.64
CA ALA A 346 3.99 -10.61 -23.49
C ALA A 346 5.17 -10.01 -22.72
N ASN A 347 5.57 -8.77 -23.03
CA ASN A 347 6.67 -8.09 -22.37
C ASN A 347 6.38 -7.84 -20.88
N LEU A 348 5.15 -7.40 -20.54
CA LEU A 348 4.76 -7.19 -19.14
C LEU A 348 4.74 -8.51 -18.37
N THR A 349 4.12 -9.56 -18.91
CA THR A 349 4.09 -10.87 -18.24
C THR A 349 5.49 -11.46 -18.07
N ASP A 350 6.42 -11.20 -19.00
CA ASP A 350 7.83 -11.56 -18.85
C ASP A 350 8.50 -10.81 -17.70
N VAL A 351 8.26 -9.49 -17.59
CA VAL A 351 8.81 -8.69 -16.48
C VAL A 351 8.30 -9.20 -15.13
N LEU A 352 7.00 -9.53 -15.04
CA LEU A 352 6.41 -10.11 -13.82
C LEU A 352 7.01 -11.48 -13.47
N ALA A 353 7.26 -12.30 -14.47
CA ALA A 353 7.86 -13.63 -14.31
C ALA A 353 9.33 -13.53 -13.89
N ASP A 354 10.12 -12.71 -14.59
CA ASP A 354 11.57 -12.55 -14.37
C ASP A 354 11.88 -11.99 -12.98
N ASN A 355 11.00 -11.14 -12.44
CA ASN A 355 11.18 -10.51 -11.13
C ASN A 355 10.50 -11.25 -9.98
N ASP A 356 9.85 -12.40 -10.20
CA ASP A 356 9.04 -13.08 -9.19
C ASP A 356 8.03 -12.13 -8.51
N THR A 357 7.40 -11.27 -9.32
CA THR A 357 6.49 -10.23 -8.83
C THR A 357 5.12 -10.79 -8.50
N ASP A 358 4.52 -10.30 -7.44
CA ASP A 358 3.13 -10.53 -7.07
C ASP A 358 2.22 -9.83 -8.09
N PHE A 359 1.09 -10.44 -8.48
CA PHE A 359 0.25 -9.88 -9.55
C PHE A 359 -1.25 -10.20 -9.40
N ALA A 360 -2.11 -9.38 -10.04
CA ALA A 360 -3.53 -9.61 -10.21
C ALA A 360 -4.01 -9.15 -11.58
N TYR A 361 -4.65 -10.05 -12.34
CA TYR A 361 -5.23 -9.72 -13.64
C TYR A 361 -6.59 -9.02 -13.48
N TRP A 362 -6.88 -8.04 -14.34
CA TRP A 362 -8.15 -7.31 -14.40
C TRP A 362 -8.83 -7.49 -15.77
N PRO A 363 -10.14 -7.80 -15.79
CA PRO A 363 -10.93 -8.42 -14.74
C PRO A 363 -11.02 -9.95 -14.92
N LEU A 364 -11.50 -10.68 -13.88
CA LEU A 364 -11.67 -12.13 -13.99
C LEU A 364 -12.94 -12.53 -14.70
N VAL A 365 -14.07 -11.90 -14.36
CA VAL A 365 -15.42 -12.32 -14.76
C VAL A 365 -16.07 -11.26 -15.61
N GLY A 366 -16.72 -11.67 -16.67
CA GLY A 366 -17.51 -10.80 -17.54
C GLY A 366 -18.60 -11.54 -18.29
N TRP A 367 -19.31 -10.81 -19.14
CA TRP A 367 -20.41 -11.32 -19.94
C TRP A 367 -19.99 -11.53 -21.39
N SER A 368 -20.27 -12.72 -21.95
CA SER A 368 -20.17 -12.94 -23.38
C SER A 368 -21.42 -12.52 -24.16
N THR A 369 -22.55 -12.39 -23.46
CA THR A 369 -23.81 -11.86 -24.01
C THR A 369 -24.45 -10.88 -23.06
N ASP A 370 -25.14 -9.85 -23.58
CA ASP A 370 -25.94 -8.92 -22.79
C ASP A 370 -27.24 -9.56 -22.24
N ALA A 371 -28.05 -8.75 -21.57
CA ALA A 371 -29.33 -9.18 -21.02
C ALA A 371 -30.34 -9.66 -22.09
N GLN A 372 -30.18 -9.29 -23.33
CA GLN A 372 -31.01 -9.70 -24.46
C GLN A 372 -30.41 -10.87 -25.23
N GLY A 373 -29.25 -11.39 -24.80
CA GLY A 373 -28.56 -12.50 -25.47
C GLY A 373 -27.74 -12.09 -26.70
N ARG A 374 -27.51 -10.79 -26.92
CA ARG A 374 -26.63 -10.29 -27.98
C ARG A 374 -25.18 -10.37 -27.51
N PRO A 375 -24.19 -10.49 -28.42
CA PRO A 375 -22.79 -10.43 -28.04
C PRO A 375 -22.50 -9.20 -27.19
N ALA A 376 -21.91 -9.40 -26.00
CA ALA A 376 -21.42 -8.32 -25.14
C ALA A 376 -19.99 -7.97 -25.52
N GLY A 377 -19.63 -6.68 -25.41
CA GLY A 377 -18.30 -6.20 -25.75
C GLY A 377 -17.23 -6.47 -24.69
N ASP A 378 -17.49 -7.35 -23.72
CA ASP A 378 -16.56 -7.62 -22.63
C ASP A 378 -15.44 -8.57 -23.06
N SER A 379 -14.47 -8.03 -23.78
CA SER A 379 -13.32 -8.80 -24.24
C SER A 379 -12.18 -8.92 -23.24
N TRP A 380 -12.18 -8.07 -22.20
CA TRP A 380 -11.08 -8.00 -21.22
C TRP A 380 -11.10 -9.11 -20.21
N ALA A 381 -12.30 -9.56 -19.80
CA ALA A 381 -12.45 -10.62 -18.82
C ALA A 381 -11.76 -11.92 -19.25
N MET A 382 -11.10 -12.57 -18.27
CA MET A 382 -10.51 -13.89 -18.49
C MET A 382 -11.56 -14.97 -18.72
N LEU A 383 -12.67 -14.87 -18.01
CA LEU A 383 -13.80 -15.79 -18.03
C LEU A 383 -15.06 -15.02 -18.38
N ARG A 384 -15.69 -15.36 -19.47
CA ARG A 384 -16.91 -14.73 -19.95
C ARG A 384 -18.04 -15.75 -20.00
N TYR A 385 -19.19 -15.41 -19.45
CA TYR A 385 -20.33 -16.31 -19.37
C TYR A 385 -21.52 -15.76 -20.13
N ASP A 386 -22.18 -16.63 -20.90
CA ASP A 386 -23.46 -16.32 -21.51
C ASP A 386 -24.62 -16.44 -20.49
N ARG A 387 -25.84 -16.16 -20.94
CA ARG A 387 -27.03 -16.25 -20.06
C ARG A 387 -27.35 -17.65 -19.56
N ALA A 388 -26.88 -18.68 -20.25
CA ALA A 388 -27.04 -20.06 -19.86
C ALA A 388 -25.90 -20.57 -18.95
N GLY A 389 -24.92 -19.71 -18.67
CA GLY A 389 -23.75 -20.05 -17.86
C GLY A 389 -22.65 -20.77 -18.63
N HIS A 390 -22.72 -20.82 -19.97
CA HIS A 390 -21.62 -21.36 -20.74
C HIS A 390 -20.44 -20.42 -20.74
N ARG A 391 -19.27 -20.99 -20.41
CA ARG A 391 -18.02 -20.24 -20.32
C ARG A 391 -17.37 -20.09 -21.70
N SER A 392 -16.71 -18.94 -21.88
CA SER A 392 -15.71 -18.68 -22.92
C SER A 392 -14.54 -17.88 -22.34
N GLY A 393 -13.39 -17.89 -22.98
CA GLY A 393 -12.23 -17.11 -22.58
C GLY A 393 -10.94 -17.90 -22.51
N ILE A 394 -10.04 -17.50 -21.63
CA ILE A 394 -8.64 -17.97 -21.62
C ILE A 394 -8.48 -19.48 -21.35
N LEU A 395 -9.44 -20.10 -20.67
CA LEU A 395 -9.42 -21.55 -20.40
C LEU A 395 -9.88 -22.43 -21.59
N ASP A 396 -10.41 -21.81 -22.63
CA ASP A 396 -11.01 -22.57 -23.75
C ASP A 396 -10.06 -22.74 -24.97
N GLY A 397 -8.79 -22.32 -24.81
CA GLY A 397 -7.70 -22.62 -25.73
C GLY A 397 -7.61 -21.76 -27.00
N ASN A 398 -8.62 -20.91 -27.28
CA ASN A 398 -8.67 -20.05 -28.47
C ASN A 398 -8.30 -18.60 -28.19
N ASP A 399 -7.98 -18.27 -26.94
CA ASP A 399 -7.61 -16.93 -26.52
C ASP A 399 -6.09 -16.74 -26.68
N TRP A 400 -5.68 -15.73 -27.42
CA TRP A 400 -4.27 -15.47 -27.71
C TRP A 400 -3.43 -15.15 -26.45
N ARG A 401 -4.07 -14.72 -25.36
CA ARG A 401 -3.43 -14.41 -24.07
C ARG A 401 -2.98 -15.67 -23.32
N THR A 402 -3.54 -16.84 -23.66
CA THR A 402 -3.34 -18.12 -22.94
C THR A 402 -1.87 -18.48 -22.78
N THR A 403 -1.05 -18.33 -23.83
CA THR A 403 0.37 -18.70 -23.78
C THR A 403 1.16 -17.84 -22.80
N ALA A 404 0.98 -16.52 -22.85
CA ALA A 404 1.66 -15.58 -21.95
C ALA A 404 1.19 -15.76 -20.50
N TRP A 405 -0.11 -15.96 -20.29
CA TRP A 405 -0.67 -16.26 -18.98
C TRP A 405 -0.11 -17.55 -18.38
N HIS A 406 -0.11 -18.64 -19.15
CA HIS A 406 0.42 -19.93 -18.68
C HIS A 406 1.90 -19.81 -18.30
N ARG A 407 2.70 -19.09 -19.11
CA ARG A 407 4.10 -18.83 -18.80
C ARG A 407 4.28 -18.07 -17.49
N LEU A 408 3.48 -17.02 -17.25
CA LEU A 408 3.50 -16.27 -15.98
C LEU A 408 3.14 -17.15 -14.79
N GLN A 409 2.12 -18.00 -14.93
CA GLN A 409 1.67 -18.92 -13.87
C GLN A 409 2.70 -19.98 -13.51
N THR A 410 3.44 -20.46 -14.50
CA THR A 410 4.42 -21.55 -14.36
C THR A 410 5.86 -21.09 -14.21
N ALA A 411 6.10 -19.78 -14.30
CA ALA A 411 7.43 -19.22 -14.15
C ALA A 411 8.08 -19.63 -12.82
N PRO A 412 9.40 -19.90 -12.83
CA PRO A 412 10.13 -20.15 -11.60
C PRO A 412 9.90 -19.03 -10.59
N GLN A 413 9.67 -19.41 -9.34
CA GLN A 413 9.49 -18.48 -8.24
C GLN A 413 10.35 -18.93 -7.06
N ARG A 414 10.72 -17.99 -6.20
CA ARG A 414 11.33 -18.34 -4.94
C ARG A 414 10.37 -19.20 -4.13
N THR A 415 10.89 -20.25 -3.55
CA THR A 415 10.18 -21.13 -2.61
C THR A 415 10.98 -21.28 -1.33
N GLY A 416 10.32 -21.61 -0.23
CA GLY A 416 10.96 -21.82 1.06
C GLY A 416 11.21 -20.53 1.85
N PRO A 417 11.99 -20.62 2.94
CA PRO A 417 12.20 -19.53 3.88
C PRO A 417 12.91 -18.31 3.26
N VAL A 418 12.49 -17.13 3.70
CA VAL A 418 13.12 -15.84 3.39
C VAL A 418 13.80 -15.34 4.66
N SER A 419 15.11 -15.09 4.56
CA SER A 419 15.88 -14.53 5.69
C SER A 419 15.42 -13.10 6.00
N PRO A 420 15.36 -12.70 7.28
CA PRO A 420 15.21 -11.29 7.64
C PRO A 420 16.34 -10.45 7.03
N THR A 421 16.00 -9.25 6.58
CA THR A 421 16.95 -8.23 6.12
C THR A 421 16.81 -7.01 7.02
N PRO A 422 17.88 -6.22 7.24
CA PRO A 422 17.78 -4.97 7.97
C PRO A 422 16.66 -4.08 7.41
N SER A 423 15.94 -3.42 8.29
CA SER A 423 14.85 -2.50 7.96
C SER A 423 15.26 -1.05 8.21
N TRP A 424 14.70 -0.15 7.42
CA TRP A 424 14.86 1.28 7.55
C TRP A 424 13.49 1.92 7.38
N HIS A 425 13.09 2.78 8.33
CA HIS A 425 11.80 3.45 8.28
C HIS A 425 11.93 4.93 8.56
N GLN A 426 11.31 5.74 7.72
CA GLN A 426 11.18 7.17 7.98
C GLN A 426 9.99 7.43 8.88
N LEU A 427 10.15 8.29 9.89
CA LEU A 427 9.07 8.74 10.77
C LEU A 427 8.54 10.09 10.33
N THR A 428 7.23 10.28 10.49
CA THR A 428 6.56 11.57 10.45
C THR A 428 5.80 11.76 11.75
N LEU A 429 6.07 12.85 12.47
CA LEU A 429 5.33 13.21 13.67
C LEU A 429 3.98 13.82 13.29
N ASP A 430 2.91 13.38 13.93
CA ASP A 430 1.59 13.97 13.77
C ASP A 430 0.85 14.17 15.10
N HIS A 431 -0.32 14.85 15.05
CA HIS A 431 -1.14 15.17 16.22
C HIS A 431 -2.15 14.08 16.61
N ARG A 432 -2.21 13.00 15.88
CA ARG A 432 -3.29 12.01 15.93
C ARG A 432 -3.06 10.88 16.92
N ASP A 433 -2.21 11.01 17.87
CA ASP A 433 -1.90 9.96 18.87
C ASP A 433 -1.50 8.61 18.29
N PHE A 434 -1.20 8.57 16.99
CA PHE A 434 -0.70 7.37 16.33
C PHE A 434 0.79 7.22 16.61
N VAL A 435 1.16 6.06 17.12
CA VAL A 435 2.55 5.66 17.30
C VAL A 435 2.79 4.40 16.48
N GLN A 436 3.97 4.29 15.88
CA GLN A 436 4.35 3.16 15.04
C GLN A 436 4.75 1.94 15.88
N SER A 437 5.06 2.14 17.14
CA SER A 437 5.39 1.09 18.12
C SER A 437 4.17 0.67 18.93
N LEU A 438 3.87 -0.62 18.98
CA LEU A 438 2.82 -1.16 19.85
C LEU A 438 3.17 -1.00 21.33
N SER A 439 4.47 -1.10 21.66
CA SER A 439 4.95 -0.89 23.03
C SER A 439 4.72 0.55 23.49
N ALA A 440 4.95 1.53 22.62
CA ALA A 440 4.68 2.94 22.92
C ALA A 440 3.17 3.22 23.06
N ARG A 441 2.32 2.53 22.29
CA ARG A 441 0.85 2.65 22.40
C ARG A 441 0.32 2.21 23.76
N ALA A 442 0.99 1.30 24.45
CA ALA A 442 0.60 0.90 25.81
C ALA A 442 0.64 2.06 26.81
N LEU A 443 1.35 3.15 26.49
CA LEU A 443 1.39 4.39 27.29
C LEU A 443 0.18 5.31 27.05
N GLY A 444 -0.68 4.99 26.07
CA GLY A 444 -1.75 5.89 25.63
C GLY A 444 -1.21 7.16 24.95
N ASP A 445 -1.88 8.30 25.13
CA ASP A 445 -1.37 9.61 24.68
C ASP A 445 -0.22 10.07 25.59
N TRP A 446 0.99 9.60 25.29
CA TRP A 446 2.18 9.83 26.11
C TRP A 446 2.69 11.27 26.09
N ASP A 447 2.22 12.10 25.17
CA ASP A 447 2.45 13.56 25.18
C ASP A 447 1.26 14.30 24.53
N GLY A 448 0.19 14.49 25.30
CA GLY A 448 -1.07 15.05 24.85
C GLY A 448 -0.93 16.42 24.19
N GLY A 449 -1.51 16.57 22.98
CA GLY A 449 -1.47 17.79 22.18
C GLY A 449 -0.14 18.08 21.47
N ALA A 450 0.88 17.20 21.59
CA ALA A 450 2.12 17.27 20.82
C ALA A 450 2.03 16.43 19.54
N ARG A 451 2.76 16.83 18.49
CA ARG A 451 3.08 15.92 17.38
C ARG A 451 4.10 14.92 17.89
N LYS A 452 3.91 13.65 17.63
CA LYS A 452 4.77 12.57 18.12
C LYS A 452 4.80 11.37 17.20
N ALA A 453 5.87 10.61 17.29
CA ALA A 453 5.96 9.28 16.69
C ALA A 453 7.04 8.45 17.40
N ALA A 454 6.94 7.14 17.26
CA ALA A 454 7.92 6.17 17.74
C ALA A 454 8.26 5.15 16.65
N CYS A 455 9.49 4.66 16.66
CA CYS A 455 9.94 3.59 15.77
C CYS A 455 9.12 2.32 15.98
N PRO A 456 8.93 1.49 14.95
CA PRO A 456 8.40 0.14 15.08
C PRO A 456 9.13 -0.66 16.16
N ASP A 457 8.43 -1.59 16.79
CA ASP A 457 9.04 -2.46 17.79
C ASP A 457 10.22 -3.25 17.18
N GLY A 458 11.33 -3.25 17.87
CA GLY A 458 12.58 -3.85 17.40
C GLY A 458 13.53 -2.87 16.73
N GLU A 459 13.10 -1.65 16.45
CA GLU A 459 13.91 -0.61 15.82
C GLU A 459 14.27 0.51 16.80
N ARG A 460 15.35 1.23 16.50
CA ARG A 460 15.81 2.41 17.23
C ARG A 460 15.80 3.64 16.37
N LEU A 461 15.58 4.78 16.97
CA LEU A 461 15.69 6.08 16.30
C LEU A 461 17.16 6.47 16.18
N ILE A 462 17.62 6.77 14.96
CA ILE A 462 18.99 7.19 14.68
C ILE A 462 19.09 8.53 13.97
N GLY A 463 17.99 9.08 13.46
CA GLY A 463 18.00 10.36 12.75
C GLY A 463 16.82 11.25 13.15
N LEU A 464 17.07 12.57 13.18
CA LEU A 464 16.06 13.60 13.45
C LEU A 464 16.24 14.81 12.55
N SER A 465 15.12 15.46 12.20
CA SER A 465 15.10 16.78 11.59
C SER A 465 14.91 17.90 12.62
N HIS A 466 15.39 19.11 12.30
CA HIS A 466 15.32 20.27 13.16
C HIS A 466 13.87 20.75 13.41
N THR A 467 13.11 21.02 12.36
CA THR A 467 11.77 21.62 12.49
C THR A 467 10.64 20.81 11.86
N GLN A 468 10.95 19.95 10.92
CA GLN A 468 9.93 19.29 10.08
C GLN A 468 9.16 18.16 10.79
N GLY A 469 9.67 17.70 11.96
CA GLY A 469 9.06 16.54 12.63
C GLY A 469 9.24 15.25 11.86
N ARG A 470 10.45 15.02 11.34
CA ARG A 470 10.87 13.81 10.65
C ARG A 470 11.93 13.07 11.46
N GLY A 471 11.98 11.77 11.30
CA GLY A 471 13.00 10.92 11.90
C GLY A 471 13.32 9.71 11.04
N LEU A 472 14.32 8.94 11.46
CA LEU A 472 14.74 7.72 10.81
C LEU A 472 14.95 6.62 11.85
N CYS A 473 14.34 5.48 11.62
CA CYS A 473 14.42 4.27 12.43
C CYS A 473 15.16 3.16 11.68
N THR A 474 15.82 2.27 12.44
CA THR A 474 16.46 1.07 11.87
C THR A 474 16.67 -0.01 12.91
N ASP A 475 16.70 -1.28 12.49
CA ASP A 475 17.21 -2.42 13.22
C ASP A 475 18.62 -2.85 12.74
N ALA A 476 19.23 -2.08 11.81
CA ALA A 476 20.56 -2.38 11.29
C ALA A 476 21.68 -2.14 12.34
N PRO A 477 22.72 -2.97 12.40
CA PRO A 477 22.86 -4.25 11.73
C PRO A 477 21.93 -5.31 12.34
N ALA A 478 21.27 -6.09 11.51
CA ALA A 478 20.21 -7.03 11.88
C ALA A 478 20.61 -8.13 12.92
N ALA A 479 21.85 -8.20 13.28
CA ALA A 479 22.37 -9.18 14.25
C ALA A 479 22.16 -8.78 15.72
N GLN A 480 21.74 -7.54 15.99
CA GLN A 480 21.59 -7.03 17.35
C GLN A 480 20.12 -6.72 17.66
N ASP A 481 19.43 -7.69 18.26
CA ASP A 481 18.11 -7.48 18.85
C ASP A 481 18.26 -6.67 20.15
N LEU A 482 18.22 -5.33 20.02
CA LEU A 482 18.31 -4.41 21.17
C LEU A 482 17.02 -4.38 22.00
N HIS A 483 15.91 -4.82 21.43
CA HIS A 483 14.59 -4.71 22.06
C HIS A 483 14.34 -5.86 23.03
N THR A 484 13.88 -5.51 24.24
CA THR A 484 13.36 -6.50 25.18
C THR A 484 11.87 -6.72 24.89
N PRO A 485 11.44 -7.91 24.41
CA PRO A 485 10.05 -8.17 24.12
C PRO A 485 9.14 -7.86 25.31
N GLY A 486 8.07 -7.10 25.08
CA GLY A 486 7.10 -6.72 26.10
C GLY A 486 7.53 -5.56 27.01
N SER A 487 8.69 -4.95 26.79
CA SER A 487 9.09 -3.74 27.51
C SER A 487 8.25 -2.55 27.09
N THR A 488 7.96 -1.68 28.05
CA THR A 488 7.30 -0.39 27.83
C THR A 488 8.36 0.71 27.83
N PRO A 489 8.36 1.63 26.84
CA PRO A 489 9.30 2.74 26.83
C PRO A 489 9.00 3.74 27.95
N GLU A 490 10.04 4.44 28.36
CA GLU A 490 9.97 5.52 29.35
C GLU A 490 9.87 6.87 28.65
N VAL A 491 8.99 7.76 29.15
CA VAL A 491 8.83 9.12 28.64
C VAL A 491 9.72 10.07 29.44
N VAL A 492 10.77 10.58 28.82
CA VAL A 492 11.72 11.51 29.42
C VAL A 492 11.34 12.94 29.08
N ARG A 493 11.12 13.76 30.15
CA ARG A 493 10.79 15.19 30.04
C ARG A 493 11.76 16.08 30.83
N ASP A 494 12.57 15.48 31.69
CA ASP A 494 13.50 16.22 32.55
C ASP A 494 14.62 16.82 31.69
N GLU A 495 14.65 18.15 31.73
CA GLU A 495 15.61 18.95 30.99
C GLU A 495 16.93 19.01 31.76
N ARG A 496 18.02 18.70 31.09
CA ARG A 496 19.37 18.87 31.60
C ARG A 496 20.06 20.00 30.86
N TYR A 497 20.65 20.92 31.61
CA TYR A 497 21.44 22.04 31.08
C TYR A 497 22.80 22.12 31.74
N VAL A 498 23.86 22.20 30.95
CA VAL A 498 25.23 22.43 31.42
C VAL A 498 25.82 23.57 30.59
N PRO A 499 26.17 24.71 31.20
CA PRO A 499 26.53 25.92 30.46
C PRO A 499 27.88 25.82 29.75
N ALA A 500 28.86 25.08 30.31
CA ALA A 500 30.18 24.93 29.71
C ALA A 500 30.92 23.69 30.24
N GLY A 501 31.72 23.05 29.38
CA GLY A 501 32.63 21.94 29.73
C GLY A 501 31.93 20.63 30.13
N GLY A 502 32.64 19.52 30.05
CA GLY A 502 32.26 18.24 30.67
C GLY A 502 30.97 17.57 30.23
N ASP A 503 30.34 18.01 29.16
CA ASP A 503 29.10 17.49 28.68
C ASP A 503 29.13 17.29 27.14
N TRP A 504 28.27 16.43 26.62
CA TRP A 504 28.22 16.14 25.19
C TRP A 504 27.66 17.29 24.33
N ALA A 505 26.87 18.23 24.91
CA ALA A 505 26.39 19.45 24.25
C ALA A 505 26.37 20.64 25.21
N PRO A 506 27.53 21.23 25.59
CA PRO A 506 27.63 22.38 26.49
C PRO A 506 26.87 23.57 25.93
N GLY A 507 26.13 24.29 26.78
CA GLY A 507 25.34 25.46 26.39
C GLY A 507 23.98 25.15 25.75
N TYR A 508 23.63 23.87 25.62
CA TYR A 508 22.34 23.41 25.12
C TYR A 508 21.56 22.69 26.21
N SER A 509 20.24 22.81 26.13
CA SER A 509 19.32 21.98 26.89
C SER A 509 19.22 20.59 26.24
N LYS A 510 19.00 19.56 27.03
CA LYS A 510 19.01 18.17 26.58
C LYS A 510 17.93 17.35 27.23
N LEU A 511 17.35 16.44 26.46
CA LEU A 511 16.68 15.24 26.96
C LEU A 511 17.60 14.05 26.70
N GLN A 512 17.87 13.25 27.70
CA GLN A 512 18.78 12.11 27.59
C GLN A 512 18.14 10.86 28.19
N CYS A 513 18.18 9.76 27.44
CA CYS A 513 17.72 8.47 27.92
C CYS A 513 18.53 7.98 29.13
N PRO A 514 17.92 7.24 30.08
CA PRO A 514 18.63 6.55 31.14
C PRO A 514 19.75 5.64 30.62
N ALA A 515 20.60 5.18 31.50
CA ALA A 515 21.59 4.16 31.17
C ALA A 515 20.89 2.90 30.64
N ASP A 516 21.53 2.21 29.70
CA ASP A 516 20.98 1.02 29.04
C ASP A 516 19.61 1.24 28.36
N HIS A 517 19.30 2.49 27.96
CA HIS A 517 18.15 2.83 27.11
C HIS A 517 18.60 3.53 25.85
N PHE A 518 17.86 3.32 24.80
CA PHE A 518 18.05 4.00 23.51
C PHE A 518 16.81 4.80 23.12
N LEU A 519 17.00 5.82 22.31
CA LEU A 519 15.93 6.65 21.80
C LEU A 519 15.11 5.85 20.79
N THR A 520 13.79 5.74 21.00
CA THR A 520 12.87 5.07 20.10
C THR A 520 11.81 6.02 19.54
N GLY A 521 11.68 7.23 20.07
CA GLY A 521 10.72 8.21 19.58
C GLY A 521 10.93 9.58 20.22
N TYR A 522 10.17 10.57 19.74
CA TYR A 522 10.18 11.91 20.29
C TYR A 522 8.89 12.67 19.97
N SER A 523 8.68 13.79 20.63
CA SER A 523 7.54 14.68 20.40
C SER A 523 7.96 16.13 20.26
N LEU A 524 7.16 16.90 19.51
CA LEU A 524 7.30 18.35 19.32
C LEU A 524 5.98 19.06 19.66
N ARG A 525 6.09 20.21 20.38
CA ARG A 525 5.00 21.20 20.50
C ARG A 525 5.34 22.41 19.65
N GLY A 526 4.60 22.60 18.55
CA GLY A 526 5.08 23.45 17.48
C GLY A 526 6.38 22.89 16.92
N GLU A 527 7.46 23.68 17.00
CA GLU A 527 8.81 23.25 16.59
C GLU A 527 9.70 22.85 17.78
N SER A 528 9.22 23.01 19.02
CA SER A 528 10.00 22.78 20.22
C SER A 528 9.95 21.34 20.70
N VAL A 529 11.10 20.78 21.09
CA VAL A 529 11.21 19.45 21.70
C VAL A 529 10.33 19.40 22.96
N SER A 530 9.45 18.41 23.07
CA SER A 530 8.56 18.24 24.21
C SER A 530 8.98 17.06 25.09
N ALA A 531 9.16 15.89 24.50
CA ALA A 531 9.59 14.68 25.20
C ALA A 531 10.45 13.79 24.31
N ALA A 532 11.26 12.97 24.94
CA ALA A 532 11.96 11.83 24.34
C ALA A 532 11.32 10.53 24.83
N LEU A 533 11.24 9.54 23.95
CA LEU A 533 10.75 8.21 24.27
C LEU A 533 11.93 7.25 24.24
N CYS A 534 12.24 6.64 25.40
CA CYS A 534 13.41 5.81 25.62
C CYS A 534 13.04 4.35 25.90
N MET A 535 13.57 3.42 25.14
CA MET A 535 13.31 1.99 25.28
C MET A 535 14.45 1.30 26.04
N PRO A 536 14.17 0.48 27.05
CA PRO A 536 15.21 -0.30 27.71
C PRO A 536 15.81 -1.33 26.75
N ALA A 537 17.14 -1.38 26.70
CA ALA A 537 17.86 -2.35 25.88
C ALA A 537 17.90 -3.73 26.55
N ARG A 538 17.93 -4.76 25.72
CA ARG A 538 18.06 -6.16 26.17
C ARG A 538 19.46 -6.48 26.72
N THR A 539 20.45 -5.79 26.24
CA THR A 539 21.87 -5.96 26.60
C THR A 539 22.48 -4.63 26.99
N SER A 540 23.59 -4.65 27.71
CA SER A 540 24.33 -3.42 28.01
C SER A 540 24.74 -2.72 26.73
N LEU A 541 24.61 -1.39 26.72
CA LEU A 541 24.93 -0.52 25.59
C LEU A 541 26.29 0.15 25.81
N GLY A 542 26.94 0.52 24.72
CA GLY A 542 28.17 1.31 24.77
C GLY A 542 27.92 2.70 25.33
N THR A 543 28.93 3.28 25.98
CA THR A 543 28.80 4.57 26.71
C THR A 543 29.69 5.68 26.16
N THR A 544 30.43 5.43 25.07
CA THR A 544 31.26 6.47 24.45
C THR A 544 30.38 7.49 23.74
N ASP A 545 30.39 8.72 24.24
CA ASP A 545 29.57 9.81 23.72
C ASP A 545 30.16 10.41 22.44
N GLN A 546 29.32 10.53 21.42
CA GLN A 546 29.61 11.27 20.20
C GLN A 546 28.46 12.23 19.92
N THR A 547 28.73 13.54 19.89
CA THR A 547 27.72 14.54 19.53
C THR A 547 27.67 14.68 18.01
N LEU A 548 26.47 14.50 17.47
CA LEU A 548 26.18 14.75 16.07
C LEU A 548 25.37 16.03 15.93
N TRP A 549 25.97 17.09 15.44
CA TRP A 549 25.29 18.36 15.17
C TRP A 549 24.54 18.30 13.85
N PHE A 550 23.36 18.90 13.82
CA PHE A 550 22.55 18.92 12.60
C PHE A 550 23.14 19.88 11.58
N ASP A 551 23.09 19.46 10.33
CA ASP A 551 23.61 20.22 9.20
C ASP A 551 22.51 20.39 8.13
N ARG A 552 22.38 21.63 7.63
CA ARG A 552 21.50 21.94 6.51
C ARG A 552 21.99 21.30 5.21
N GLY A 553 23.30 21.11 5.08
CA GLY A 553 23.95 20.45 3.95
C GLY A 553 23.92 18.93 4.00
N ASP A 554 23.30 18.33 5.03
CA ASP A 554 23.15 16.86 5.12
C ASP A 554 22.13 16.38 4.07
N HIS A 555 22.59 16.30 2.83
CA HIS A 555 21.88 15.71 1.70
C HIS A 555 22.29 14.26 1.55
N ARG A 556 21.38 13.36 1.86
CA ARG A 556 21.63 11.94 1.73
C ARG A 556 21.36 11.50 0.31
N PRO A 557 22.29 10.80 -0.35
CA PRO A 557 22.06 10.30 -1.68
C PRO A 557 20.94 9.22 -1.67
N PRO A 558 20.23 9.04 -2.78
CA PRO A 558 19.21 7.98 -2.89
C PRO A 558 19.73 6.56 -2.61
N SER A 559 21.05 6.37 -2.67
CA SER A 559 21.71 5.10 -2.34
C SER A 559 21.85 4.84 -0.84
N ASP A 560 21.68 5.85 0.02
CA ASP A 560 21.68 5.66 1.47
C ASP A 560 20.37 4.99 1.90
N PRO A 561 20.41 3.94 2.71
CA PRO A 561 19.21 3.19 3.09
C PRO A 561 18.10 4.03 3.70
N GLY A 562 18.42 5.01 4.53
CA GLY A 562 17.46 5.93 5.12
C GLY A 562 16.94 7.01 4.18
N GLY A 563 17.60 7.22 3.05
CA GLY A 563 17.31 8.30 2.12
C GLY A 563 17.46 9.69 2.76
N ASP A 564 17.06 10.74 2.05
CA ASP A 564 16.99 12.10 2.59
C ASP A 564 15.64 12.31 3.30
N PHE A 565 15.53 11.81 4.53
CA PHE A 565 14.28 11.78 5.31
C PHE A 565 13.72 13.17 5.69
N ALA A 566 14.45 14.24 5.42
CA ALA A 566 14.01 15.62 5.64
C ALA A 566 14.64 16.57 4.61
N TYR A 567 14.33 16.36 3.33
CA TYR A 567 14.88 17.12 2.21
C TYR A 567 14.75 18.64 2.42
N GLY A 568 15.87 19.36 2.22
CA GLY A 568 15.94 20.82 2.37
C GLY A 568 15.92 21.35 3.83
N HIS A 569 15.90 20.48 4.83
CA HIS A 569 15.88 20.86 6.23
C HIS A 569 17.16 20.44 6.97
N TYR A 570 17.51 21.18 8.05
CA TYR A 570 18.55 20.74 8.97
C TYR A 570 18.18 19.41 9.59
N LYS A 571 19.12 18.47 9.57
CA LYS A 571 18.96 17.14 10.13
C LYS A 571 20.30 16.53 10.51
N GLY A 572 20.26 15.47 11.28
CA GLY A 572 21.41 14.63 11.57
C GLY A 572 21.01 13.20 11.77
N GLN A 573 21.94 12.30 11.44
CA GLN A 573 21.75 10.86 11.55
C GLN A 573 22.99 10.22 12.17
N CYS A 574 22.81 9.55 13.30
CA CYS A 574 23.84 8.72 13.92
C CYS A 574 24.32 7.62 12.94
N PRO A 575 25.59 7.22 12.97
CA PRO A 575 26.08 6.05 12.23
C PRO A 575 25.23 4.80 12.49
N SER A 576 25.09 3.92 11.50
CA SER A 576 24.23 2.73 11.59
C SER A 576 24.66 1.69 12.62
N ASP A 577 25.92 1.72 13.05
CA ASP A 577 26.50 0.89 14.12
C ASP A 577 26.39 1.55 15.50
N THR A 578 25.59 2.62 15.62
CA THR A 578 25.34 3.35 16.85
C THR A 578 23.84 3.41 17.18
N TYR A 579 23.51 3.93 18.35
CA TYR A 579 22.15 4.29 18.75
C TYR A 579 22.12 5.74 19.23
N ALA A 580 20.98 6.40 19.05
CA ALA A 580 20.77 7.70 19.67
C ALA A 580 20.34 7.52 21.14
N ALA A 581 20.96 8.29 22.04
CA ALA A 581 20.71 8.28 23.48
C ALA A 581 20.21 9.61 24.02
N GLY A 582 20.11 10.66 23.20
CA GLY A 582 19.62 11.95 23.64
C GLY A 582 19.44 12.96 22.51
N ILE A 583 18.70 14.02 22.80
CA ILE A 583 18.40 15.14 21.91
C ILE A 583 18.86 16.42 22.58
N ALA A 584 19.68 17.23 21.92
CA ALA A 584 20.02 18.59 22.35
C ALA A 584 19.25 19.63 21.54
N TYR A 585 18.91 20.73 22.18
CA TYR A 585 18.21 21.87 21.58
C TYR A 585 18.67 23.19 22.22
N THR A 586 18.52 24.31 21.50
CA THR A 586 18.93 25.62 21.99
C THR A 586 18.31 25.93 23.33
N HIS A 587 19.14 26.26 24.35
CA HIS A 587 18.67 26.66 25.65
C HIS A 587 18.06 28.07 25.58
N ARG A 588 16.79 28.19 25.97
CA ARG A 588 16.07 29.48 26.14
C ARG A 588 15.28 29.41 27.43
N PRO A 589 15.51 30.33 28.41
CA PRO A 589 14.75 30.34 29.65
C PRO A 589 13.24 30.37 29.38
N GLY A 590 12.52 29.37 29.90
CA GLY A 590 11.07 29.25 29.75
C GLY A 590 10.58 28.72 28.38
N HIS A 591 11.47 28.41 27.44
CA HIS A 591 11.11 27.85 26.14
C HIS A 591 12.11 26.76 25.72
N ARG A 592 11.61 25.67 25.16
CA ARG A 592 12.43 24.68 24.50
C ARG A 592 12.61 25.04 23.04
N GLY A 593 13.77 24.76 22.48
CA GLY A 593 14.07 24.93 21.05
C GLY A 593 13.76 23.70 20.23
N SER A 594 13.99 23.81 18.92
CA SER A 594 13.98 22.68 18.00
C SER A 594 15.20 21.78 18.22
N PRO A 595 15.17 20.50 17.83
CA PRO A 595 16.35 19.64 17.89
C PRO A 595 17.52 20.21 17.10
N ASP A 596 18.71 20.21 17.69
CA ASP A 596 19.95 20.74 17.09
C ASP A 596 21.07 19.68 17.01
N ALA A 597 21.04 18.69 17.90
CA ALA A 597 22.02 17.60 17.88
C ALA A 597 21.45 16.31 18.49
N LEU A 598 22.08 15.20 18.13
CA LEU A 598 21.89 13.87 18.73
C LEU A 598 23.12 13.48 19.54
N LEU A 599 22.89 12.79 20.66
CA LEU A 599 23.89 11.99 21.33
C LEU A 599 23.91 10.60 20.70
N CYS A 600 24.97 10.26 19.99
CA CYS A 600 25.19 8.95 19.40
C CYS A 600 26.13 8.13 20.28
N ARG A 601 25.82 6.83 20.49
CA ARG A 601 26.67 5.89 21.23
C ARG A 601 26.84 4.60 20.44
N PRO A 602 27.99 3.93 20.53
CA PRO A 602 28.20 2.66 19.81
C PRO A 602 27.29 1.56 20.36
N LEU A 603 26.90 0.67 19.49
CA LEU A 603 26.38 -0.63 19.90
C LEU A 603 27.53 -1.44 20.52
N SER A 604 27.29 -2.13 21.63
CA SER A 604 28.35 -2.89 22.34
C SER A 604 28.69 -4.20 21.62
#